data_f8cf6eb1d9fc93ed56e38a635654d5a0
#
_entry.id   f8cf6eb1d9fc93ed56e38a635654d5a0
#
_cell.length_a   1.000
_cell.length_b   1.000
_cell.length_c   1.000
_cell.angle_alpha   90.00
_cell.angle_beta   90.00
_cell.angle_gamma   90.00
#
_symmetry.space_group_name_H-M   'P 1'
#
loop_
_entity.id
_entity.type
_entity.pdbx_description
1 polymer ?
#
loop_
_entity_poly.entity_id
_entity_poly.type
_entity_poly.pdbx_seq_one_letter_code
_entity_poly.pdbx_strand_id
1 'polypeptide(L)'
;FIDAFFTSVSATCVTGLAAVDTSTFFSQKGQFVIMMLMKLGGLNIVSFAYLAAFLNRAGFGLKQDEIIEDFVTKGSFFNAKKMLLKVFTLSILIEVVGGALIYLLITPDMPFKSEGDKVFFSIFHSISAFNNGGFSTVEGGMFAPFLQKAFIIHIVVAALILLGAFGFTVLFDLFTPSLLRDRLKHPWKRPHMSTILAVRTHLILIGVTVILYLIAEWNNTLGNQNFVESTITAMFQAISVRSAGLNTVDIHSLAVGTIFLMIIMMFIGGNTFSTAGGIKTSTFALICINTYSIIRGKKNVEVLGRTIPTDDVLKSTTVLVTFGGGMLICTYLLTLTETHILAMSDRSFIDLLFEEISAFSTCGYSTGITGMMSDSGKGILIFSMFVGRLGTLSIIFVFARKILTTNYSYPEEHIMVG
;
A
#
# COMPACT_ATOMS: atom_id res chain seq x y z
N PHE A 1 -13.75 -20.01 -12.46
CA PHE A 1 -14.23 -19.54 -11.14
C PHE A 1 -13.09 -18.93 -10.33
N ILE A 2 -11.95 -19.61 -10.22
CA ILE A 2 -10.83 -19.18 -9.36
C ILE A 2 -10.25 -17.84 -9.82
N ASP A 3 -10.15 -17.56 -11.10
CA ASP A 3 -9.64 -16.29 -11.62
C ASP A 3 -10.56 -15.12 -11.29
N ALA A 4 -11.88 -15.33 -11.36
CA ALA A 4 -12.84 -14.30 -10.95
C ALA A 4 -12.80 -14.05 -9.44
N PHE A 5 -12.64 -15.11 -8.64
CA PHE A 5 -12.48 -15.00 -7.20
C PHE A 5 -11.17 -14.32 -6.83
N PHE A 6 -10.05 -14.70 -7.48
CA PHE A 6 -8.75 -14.06 -7.33
C PHE A 6 -8.82 -12.56 -7.62
N THR A 7 -9.40 -12.19 -8.77
CA THR A 7 -9.54 -10.77 -9.15
C THR A 7 -10.44 -10.00 -8.19
N SER A 8 -11.52 -10.61 -7.69
CA SER A 8 -12.41 -9.98 -6.72
C SER A 8 -11.72 -9.74 -5.38
N VAL A 9 -10.93 -10.72 -4.89
CA VAL A 9 -10.13 -10.57 -3.67
C VAL A 9 -9.03 -9.53 -3.88
N SER A 10 -8.32 -9.57 -5.00
CA SER A 10 -7.29 -8.60 -5.35
C SER A 10 -7.85 -7.18 -5.40
N ALA A 11 -9.03 -6.99 -5.99
CA ALA A 11 -9.71 -5.70 -6.03
C ALA A 11 -10.17 -5.23 -4.64
N THR A 12 -10.74 -6.12 -3.83
CA THR A 12 -11.22 -5.80 -2.47
C THR A 12 -10.05 -5.55 -1.51
N CYS A 13 -8.97 -6.32 -1.62
CA CYS A 13 -7.73 -6.09 -0.87
C CYS A 13 -6.91 -4.94 -1.45
N VAL A 14 -7.33 -4.38 -2.59
CA VAL A 14 -6.64 -3.27 -3.26
C VAL A 14 -5.18 -3.65 -3.55
N THR A 15 -4.99 -4.83 -4.10
CA THR A 15 -3.66 -5.35 -4.41
C THR A 15 -3.26 -5.02 -5.85
N GLY A 16 -4.12 -5.33 -6.83
CA GLY A 16 -3.82 -5.10 -8.24
C GLY A 16 -3.19 -6.27 -8.97
N LEU A 17 -2.87 -7.38 -8.30
CA LEU A 17 -2.49 -8.60 -8.98
C LEU A 17 -3.65 -9.14 -9.80
N ALA A 18 -3.38 -9.51 -11.04
CA ALA A 18 -4.37 -10.00 -11.99
C ALA A 18 -3.95 -11.35 -12.57
N ALA A 19 -4.76 -12.39 -12.36
CA ALA A 19 -4.57 -13.69 -12.98
C ALA A 19 -4.94 -13.67 -14.48
N VAL A 20 -5.79 -12.72 -14.88
CA VAL A 20 -6.25 -12.47 -16.26
C VAL A 20 -6.26 -10.98 -16.51
N ASP A 21 -5.96 -10.54 -17.72
CA ASP A 21 -5.97 -9.12 -18.07
C ASP A 21 -7.35 -8.49 -17.88
N THR A 22 -7.42 -7.42 -17.10
CA THR A 22 -8.70 -6.77 -16.75
C THR A 22 -9.38 -6.12 -17.95
N SER A 23 -8.60 -5.63 -18.92
CA SER A 23 -9.10 -4.90 -20.07
C SER A 23 -9.76 -5.81 -21.11
N THR A 24 -9.21 -7.02 -21.30
CA THR A 24 -9.62 -7.94 -22.35
C THR A 24 -10.59 -9.01 -21.86
N PHE A 25 -10.43 -9.47 -20.62
CA PHE A 25 -11.24 -10.56 -20.06
C PHE A 25 -12.57 -10.08 -19.48
N PHE A 26 -12.60 -8.90 -18.84
CA PHE A 26 -13.81 -8.40 -18.21
C PHE A 26 -14.55 -7.41 -19.10
N SER A 27 -15.87 -7.59 -19.23
CA SER A 27 -16.75 -6.59 -19.85
C SER A 27 -16.70 -5.27 -19.05
N GLN A 28 -17.14 -4.17 -19.66
CA GLN A 28 -17.22 -2.87 -19.00
C GLN A 28 -18.03 -2.92 -17.68
N LYS A 29 -19.07 -3.76 -17.62
CA LYS A 29 -19.82 -4.01 -16.37
C LYS A 29 -18.95 -4.70 -15.31
N GLY A 30 -18.12 -5.67 -15.70
CA GLY A 30 -17.17 -6.34 -14.81
C GLY A 30 -16.09 -5.38 -14.30
N GLN A 31 -15.55 -4.54 -15.19
CA GLN A 31 -14.59 -3.49 -14.81
C GLN A 31 -15.22 -2.48 -13.82
N PHE A 32 -16.51 -2.13 -14.01
CA PHE A 32 -17.24 -1.29 -13.06
C PHE A 32 -17.36 -1.96 -11.67
N VAL A 33 -17.63 -3.27 -11.63
CA VAL A 33 -17.65 -4.02 -10.36
C VAL A 33 -16.28 -4.01 -9.70
N ILE A 34 -15.19 -4.24 -10.45
CA ILE A 34 -13.80 -4.16 -9.93
C ILE A 34 -13.53 -2.77 -9.36
N MET A 35 -13.93 -1.71 -10.06
CA MET A 35 -13.80 -0.33 -9.59
C MET A 35 -14.53 -0.09 -8.27
N MET A 36 -15.74 -0.62 -8.10
CA MET A 36 -16.50 -0.52 -6.86
C MET A 36 -15.84 -1.31 -5.71
N LEU A 37 -15.31 -2.51 -5.99
CA LEU A 37 -14.58 -3.30 -5.01
C LEU A 37 -13.32 -2.58 -4.53
N MET A 38 -12.52 -1.99 -5.46
CA MET A 38 -11.37 -1.16 -5.10
C MET A 38 -11.76 0.03 -4.22
N LYS A 39 -12.87 0.70 -4.54
CA LYS A 39 -13.36 1.82 -3.75
C LYS A 39 -13.74 1.41 -2.33
N LEU A 40 -14.45 0.30 -2.19
CA LEU A 40 -14.81 -0.26 -0.89
C LEU A 40 -13.57 -0.69 -0.10
N GLY A 41 -12.65 -1.42 -0.75
CA GLY A 41 -11.41 -1.88 -0.13
C GLY A 41 -10.46 -0.75 0.27
N GLY A 42 -10.40 0.33 -0.52
CA GLY A 42 -9.58 1.52 -0.24
C GLY A 42 -10.01 2.31 0.99
N LEU A 43 -11.30 2.25 1.36
CA LEU A 43 -11.79 2.89 2.59
C LEU A 43 -11.24 2.23 3.87
N ASN A 44 -10.55 1.10 3.73
CA ASN A 44 -9.84 0.38 4.77
C ASN A 44 -10.73 -0.24 5.88
N ILE A 45 -10.17 -1.24 6.55
CA ILE A 45 -10.79 -2.03 7.64
C ILE A 45 -11.35 -1.16 8.75
N VAL A 46 -10.71 -0.03 9.06
CA VAL A 46 -11.20 0.93 10.06
C VAL A 46 -12.59 1.45 9.70
N SER A 47 -12.82 1.77 8.41
CA SER A 47 -14.14 2.19 7.94
C SER A 47 -15.16 1.06 8.00
N PHE A 48 -14.74 -0.19 7.73
CA PHE A 48 -15.59 -1.37 7.90
C PHE A 48 -15.91 -1.65 9.38
N ALA A 49 -14.93 -1.51 10.27
CA ALA A 49 -15.15 -1.66 11.71
C ALA A 49 -16.17 -0.62 12.24
N TYR A 50 -16.04 0.63 11.80
CA TYR A 50 -17.01 1.68 12.12
C TYR A 50 -18.39 1.41 11.49
N LEU A 51 -18.43 0.93 10.24
CA LEU A 51 -19.69 0.57 9.58
C LEU A 51 -20.37 -0.61 10.30
N ALA A 52 -19.61 -1.65 10.65
CA ALA A 52 -20.13 -2.79 11.42
C ALA A 52 -20.64 -2.37 12.81
N ALA A 53 -19.92 -1.51 13.52
CA ALA A 53 -20.35 -0.94 14.79
C ALA A 53 -21.60 -0.07 14.65
N PHE A 54 -21.75 0.64 13.53
CA PHE A 54 -22.94 1.46 13.22
C PHE A 54 -24.15 0.60 12.88
N LEU A 55 -23.98 -0.48 12.11
CA LEU A 55 -25.05 -1.40 11.72
C LEU A 55 -25.54 -2.26 12.89
N ASN A 56 -24.63 -2.65 13.77
CA ASN A 56 -24.97 -3.43 14.97
C ASN A 56 -25.25 -2.52 16.17
N ARG A 57 -26.30 -1.72 16.11
CA ARG A 57 -26.81 -0.90 17.24
C ARG A 57 -27.18 -1.68 18.50
N ALA A 58 -27.14 -3.02 18.47
CA ALA A 58 -27.46 -3.91 19.57
C ALA A 58 -26.19 -4.55 20.12
N GLY A 59 -25.60 -3.96 21.17
CA GLY A 59 -24.88 -4.71 22.19
C GLY A 59 -23.48 -5.24 21.82
N PHE A 60 -22.57 -4.40 21.37
CA PHE A 60 -21.15 -4.75 21.44
C PHE A 60 -20.67 -4.55 22.89
N GLY A 61 -20.23 -5.64 23.52
CA GLY A 61 -19.72 -5.61 24.89
C GLY A 61 -18.39 -4.84 24.99
N LEU A 62 -18.09 -4.32 26.19
CA LEU A 62 -16.94 -3.52 26.60
C LEU A 62 -15.55 -3.99 26.08
N LYS A 63 -15.42 -5.24 25.62
CA LYS A 63 -14.18 -5.80 25.07
C LYS A 63 -13.82 -5.32 23.67
N GLN A 64 -14.77 -4.79 22.89
CA GLN A 64 -14.52 -4.27 21.53
C GLN A 64 -14.18 -2.78 21.54
N ASP A 65 -14.55 -2.06 22.60
CA ASP A 65 -14.18 -0.65 22.76
C ASP A 65 -12.66 -0.48 22.89
N GLU A 66 -11.94 -1.43 23.50
CA GLU A 66 -10.47 -1.40 23.60
C GLU A 66 -9.76 -1.58 22.24
N ILE A 67 -10.32 -2.42 21.34
CA ILE A 67 -9.75 -2.59 19.99
C ILE A 67 -9.96 -1.32 19.16
N ILE A 68 -11.12 -0.69 19.31
CA ILE A 68 -11.44 0.56 18.62
C ILE A 68 -10.65 1.73 19.25
N GLU A 69 -10.41 1.72 20.56
CA GLU A 69 -9.68 2.76 21.28
C GLU A 69 -8.17 2.78 20.95
N ASP A 70 -7.55 1.63 20.68
CA ASP A 70 -6.16 1.54 20.17
C ASP A 70 -6.04 2.05 18.71
N PHE A 71 -7.13 1.99 17.93
CA PHE A 71 -7.16 2.51 16.56
C PHE A 71 -7.64 3.97 16.46
N VAL A 72 -8.30 4.48 17.49
CA VAL A 72 -8.86 5.85 17.53
C VAL A 72 -8.36 6.54 18.78
N THR A 73 -7.42 7.45 18.63
CA THR A 73 -7.02 8.35 19.72
C THR A 73 -8.26 8.87 20.45
N LYS A 74 -8.40 8.47 21.71
CA LYS A 74 -9.39 8.88 22.74
C LYS A 74 -10.39 9.95 22.29
N GLY A 75 -11.41 9.55 21.56
CA GLY A 75 -12.47 10.45 21.12
C GLY A 75 -13.79 9.70 20.94
N SER A 76 -14.79 10.10 21.68
CA SER A 76 -16.17 9.61 21.72
C SER A 76 -16.71 9.08 20.39
N PHE A 77 -17.45 7.96 20.44
CA PHE A 77 -18.22 7.33 19.34
C PHE A 77 -19.01 8.31 18.45
N PHE A 78 -19.41 9.46 18.98
CA PHE A 78 -20.08 10.54 18.24
C PHE A 78 -19.21 11.17 17.15
N ASN A 79 -17.88 11.07 17.24
CA ASN A 79 -16.95 11.59 16.25
C ASN A 79 -16.69 10.60 15.10
N ALA A 80 -16.96 9.30 15.29
CA ALA A 80 -16.70 8.27 14.29
C ALA A 80 -17.50 8.48 12.99
N LYS A 81 -18.82 8.76 13.11
CA LYS A 81 -19.66 9.04 11.93
C LYS A 81 -19.20 10.27 11.16
N LYS A 82 -18.81 11.34 11.88
CA LYS A 82 -18.28 12.55 11.24
C LYS A 82 -16.93 12.28 10.57
N MET A 83 -16.09 11.45 11.19
CA MET A 83 -14.79 11.08 10.62
C MET A 83 -14.96 10.23 9.37
N LEU A 84 -15.84 9.23 9.37
CA LEU A 84 -16.17 8.43 8.18
C LEU A 84 -16.67 9.31 7.04
N LEU A 85 -17.60 10.22 7.33
CA LEU A 85 -18.13 11.11 6.30
C LEU A 85 -17.02 12.01 5.73
N LYS A 86 -16.11 12.52 6.55
CA LYS A 86 -14.96 13.31 6.10
C LYS A 86 -14.01 12.49 5.21
N VAL A 87 -13.68 11.24 5.61
CA VAL A 87 -12.85 10.32 4.83
C VAL A 87 -13.49 10.09 3.47
N PHE A 88 -14.77 9.74 3.45
CA PHE A 88 -15.51 9.45 2.22
C PHE A 88 -15.59 10.69 1.30
N THR A 89 -15.92 11.85 1.87
CA THR A 89 -16.03 13.10 1.10
C THR A 89 -14.68 13.52 0.52
N LEU A 90 -13.60 13.44 1.32
CA LEU A 90 -12.24 13.78 0.86
C LEU A 90 -11.78 12.83 -0.24
N SER A 91 -12.03 11.52 -0.08
CA SER A 91 -11.70 10.51 -1.09
C SER A 91 -12.41 10.79 -2.41
N ILE A 92 -13.73 11.03 -2.40
CA ILE A 92 -14.49 11.34 -3.61
C ILE A 92 -13.98 12.64 -4.25
N LEU A 93 -13.70 13.68 -3.45
CA LEU A 93 -13.21 14.95 -3.96
C LEU A 93 -11.87 14.77 -4.71
N ILE A 94 -10.92 14.05 -4.12
CA ILE A 94 -9.62 13.79 -4.74
C ILE A 94 -9.78 12.97 -6.02
N GLU A 95 -10.63 11.93 -5.99
CA GLU A 95 -10.88 11.08 -7.16
C GLU A 95 -11.57 11.83 -8.30
N VAL A 96 -12.54 12.68 -8.01
CA VAL A 96 -13.22 13.50 -9.03
C VAL A 96 -12.24 14.50 -9.64
N VAL A 97 -11.46 15.19 -8.82
CA VAL A 97 -10.43 16.12 -9.31
C VAL A 97 -9.37 15.38 -10.13
N GLY A 98 -8.90 14.22 -9.65
CA GLY A 98 -7.93 13.40 -10.36
C GLY A 98 -8.48 12.89 -11.70
N GLY A 99 -9.71 12.39 -11.73
CA GLY A 99 -10.37 11.95 -12.95
C GLY A 99 -10.57 13.09 -13.95
N ALA A 100 -10.96 14.28 -13.49
CA ALA A 100 -11.06 15.46 -14.36
C ALA A 100 -9.69 15.86 -14.94
N LEU A 101 -8.63 15.83 -14.14
CA LEU A 101 -7.27 16.13 -14.62
C LEU A 101 -6.81 15.09 -15.66
N ILE A 102 -7.01 13.79 -15.41
CA ILE A 102 -6.66 12.73 -16.37
C ILE A 102 -7.44 12.94 -17.66
N TYR A 103 -8.76 13.21 -17.59
CA TYR A 103 -9.61 13.44 -18.76
C TYR A 103 -9.11 14.63 -19.61
N LEU A 104 -8.74 15.73 -18.98
CA LEU A 104 -8.23 16.92 -19.68
C LEU A 104 -6.86 16.69 -20.34
N LEU A 105 -6.08 15.73 -19.88
CA LEU A 105 -4.76 15.40 -20.39
C LEU A 105 -4.78 14.33 -21.50
N ILE A 106 -5.94 13.70 -21.77
CA ILE A 106 -6.11 12.77 -22.87
C ILE A 106 -6.02 13.54 -24.19
N THR A 107 -5.06 13.18 -25.01
CA THR A 107 -4.90 13.78 -26.34
C THR A 107 -5.79 13.08 -27.38
N PRO A 108 -6.16 13.78 -28.49
CA PRO A 108 -6.97 13.18 -29.56
C PRO A 108 -6.34 11.95 -30.22
N ASP A 109 -5.01 11.84 -30.15
CA ASP A 109 -4.26 10.73 -30.78
C ASP A 109 -4.37 9.41 -30.00
N MET A 110 -4.93 9.44 -28.78
CA MET A 110 -5.14 8.24 -27.99
C MET A 110 -6.33 7.42 -28.51
N PRO A 111 -6.21 6.07 -28.58
CA PRO A 111 -7.15 5.19 -29.30
C PRO A 111 -8.45 4.91 -28.53
N PHE A 112 -9.13 5.96 -28.07
CA PHE A 112 -10.44 5.81 -27.43
C PHE A 112 -11.57 5.81 -28.47
N LYS A 113 -12.50 4.86 -28.38
CA LYS A 113 -13.59 4.66 -29.35
C LYS A 113 -14.72 5.70 -29.18
N SER A 114 -14.94 6.18 -27.96
CA SER A 114 -15.99 7.14 -27.63
C SER A 114 -15.59 8.08 -26.50
N GLU A 115 -16.30 9.19 -26.37
CA GLU A 115 -16.14 10.09 -25.22
C GLU A 115 -16.49 9.39 -23.89
N GLY A 116 -17.44 8.44 -23.93
CA GLY A 116 -17.79 7.61 -22.77
C GLY A 116 -16.61 6.76 -22.30
N ASP A 117 -15.82 6.20 -23.24
CA ASP A 117 -14.63 5.41 -22.91
C ASP A 117 -13.54 6.27 -22.26
N LYS A 118 -13.33 7.51 -22.71
CA LYS A 118 -12.40 8.46 -22.10
C LYS A 118 -12.80 8.81 -20.67
N VAL A 119 -14.09 9.08 -20.44
CA VAL A 119 -14.62 9.39 -19.11
C VAL A 119 -14.46 8.18 -18.20
N PHE A 120 -14.81 6.98 -18.67
CA PHE A 120 -14.68 5.75 -17.89
C PHE A 120 -13.23 5.45 -17.55
N PHE A 121 -12.31 5.56 -18.51
CA PHE A 121 -10.86 5.43 -18.31
C PHE A 121 -10.36 6.40 -17.22
N SER A 122 -10.73 7.67 -17.32
CA SER A 122 -10.26 8.71 -16.41
C SER A 122 -10.74 8.49 -14.97
N ILE A 123 -12.02 8.13 -14.80
CA ILE A 123 -12.59 7.82 -13.48
C ILE A 123 -11.98 6.55 -12.91
N PHE A 124 -11.87 5.50 -13.72
CA PHE A 124 -11.32 4.21 -13.29
C PHE A 124 -9.88 4.37 -12.80
N HIS A 125 -9.02 5.02 -13.60
CA HIS A 125 -7.61 5.20 -13.23
C HIS A 125 -7.42 6.16 -12.06
N SER A 126 -8.27 7.16 -11.91
CA SER A 126 -8.25 8.03 -10.73
C SER A 126 -8.60 7.26 -9.45
N ILE A 127 -9.64 6.42 -9.49
CA ILE A 127 -10.04 5.57 -8.37
C ILE A 127 -8.96 4.52 -8.09
N SER A 128 -8.44 3.85 -9.12
CA SER A 128 -7.39 2.85 -9.01
C SER A 128 -6.11 3.46 -8.40
N ALA A 129 -5.68 4.63 -8.86
CA ALA A 129 -4.50 5.31 -8.38
C ALA A 129 -4.65 5.80 -6.93
N PHE A 130 -5.73 6.50 -6.58
CA PHE A 130 -5.92 7.03 -5.24
C PHE A 130 -6.12 5.92 -4.20
N ASN A 131 -6.86 4.86 -4.54
CA ASN A 131 -7.02 3.72 -3.65
C ASN A 131 -5.83 2.76 -3.68
N ASN A 132 -4.80 3.00 -4.51
CA ASN A 132 -3.67 2.10 -4.73
C ASN A 132 -4.10 0.71 -5.21
N GLY A 133 -5.07 0.67 -6.15
CA GLY A 133 -5.73 -0.56 -6.60
C GLY A 133 -4.99 -1.34 -7.68
N GLY A 134 -4.09 -0.73 -8.44
CA GLY A 134 -3.24 -1.38 -9.43
C GLY A 134 -3.91 -1.85 -10.72
N PHE A 135 -5.22 -1.80 -10.82
CA PHE A 135 -5.94 -2.23 -12.02
C PHE A 135 -5.98 -1.15 -13.10
N SER A 136 -5.99 -1.59 -14.36
CA SER A 136 -6.13 -0.74 -15.54
C SER A 136 -7.22 -1.28 -16.46
N THR A 137 -7.87 -0.39 -17.20
CA THR A 137 -8.81 -0.74 -18.28
C THR A 137 -8.14 -0.82 -19.65
N VAL A 138 -6.83 -0.70 -19.70
CA VAL A 138 -6.02 -0.78 -20.91
C VAL A 138 -5.09 -1.97 -20.83
N GLU A 139 -4.96 -2.71 -21.93
CA GLU A 139 -4.01 -3.80 -22.07
C GLU A 139 -2.56 -3.29 -21.87
N GLY A 140 -1.81 -3.97 -21.02
CA GLY A 140 -0.49 -3.50 -20.62
C GLY A 140 -0.46 -2.35 -19.60
N GLY A 141 -1.63 -1.89 -19.12
CA GLY A 141 -1.72 -0.86 -18.10
C GLY A 141 -1.14 0.48 -18.53
N MET A 142 -0.36 1.12 -17.63
CA MET A 142 0.31 2.39 -17.95
C MET A 142 1.54 2.21 -18.87
N PHE A 143 1.94 0.98 -19.12
CA PHE A 143 2.99 0.63 -20.09
C PHE A 143 2.47 0.58 -21.54
N ALA A 144 1.16 0.68 -21.77
CA ALA A 144 0.58 0.70 -23.11
C ALA A 144 1.27 1.75 -24.00
N PRO A 145 1.55 1.45 -25.30
CA PRO A 145 2.39 2.30 -26.18
C PRO A 145 1.94 3.76 -26.25
N PHE A 146 0.64 4.03 -26.22
CA PHE A 146 0.10 5.39 -26.28
C PHE A 146 0.15 6.13 -24.93
N LEU A 147 0.24 5.40 -23.80
CA LEU A 147 0.42 5.97 -22.46
C LEU A 147 1.88 6.11 -22.07
N GLN A 148 2.77 5.30 -22.64
CA GLN A 148 4.18 5.25 -22.26
C GLN A 148 4.88 6.62 -22.34
N LYS A 149 4.49 7.48 -23.29
CA LYS A 149 5.00 8.84 -23.46
C LYS A 149 4.14 9.92 -22.81
N ALA A 150 3.07 9.55 -22.12
CA ALA A 150 2.16 10.49 -21.48
C ALA A 150 2.65 10.91 -20.09
N PHE A 151 3.86 11.46 -19.99
CA PHE A 151 4.54 11.78 -18.72
C PHE A 151 3.72 12.67 -17.78
N ILE A 152 2.90 13.58 -18.32
CA ILE A 152 2.05 14.44 -17.48
C ILE A 152 0.96 13.61 -16.80
N ILE A 153 0.36 12.63 -17.50
CA ILE A 153 -0.60 11.69 -16.91
C ILE A 153 0.10 10.87 -15.83
N HIS A 154 1.34 10.42 -16.06
CA HIS A 154 2.11 9.70 -15.04
C HIS A 154 2.31 10.53 -13.78
N ILE A 155 2.61 11.83 -13.89
CA ILE A 155 2.75 12.73 -12.74
C ILE A 155 1.44 12.85 -11.97
N VAL A 156 0.30 13.00 -12.66
CA VAL A 156 -1.02 13.09 -12.01
C VAL A 156 -1.36 11.80 -11.29
N VAL A 157 -1.16 10.65 -11.96
CA VAL A 157 -1.40 9.33 -11.37
C VAL A 157 -0.49 9.10 -10.16
N ALA A 158 0.82 9.41 -10.28
CA ALA A 158 1.77 9.32 -9.16
C ALA A 158 1.37 10.20 -7.97
N ALA A 159 0.87 11.41 -8.23
CA ALA A 159 0.35 12.29 -7.17
C ALA A 159 -0.88 11.70 -6.47
N LEU A 160 -1.80 11.08 -7.20
CA LEU A 160 -2.97 10.39 -6.63
C LEU A 160 -2.55 9.20 -5.76
N ILE A 161 -1.61 8.37 -6.24
CA ILE A 161 -1.03 7.25 -5.49
C ILE A 161 -0.40 7.76 -4.18
N LEU A 162 0.38 8.82 -4.25
CA LEU A 162 1.06 9.41 -3.11
C LEU A 162 0.07 9.94 -2.07
N LEU A 163 -1.00 10.62 -2.51
CA LEU A 163 -2.06 11.10 -1.63
C LEU A 163 -2.77 9.93 -0.92
N GLY A 164 -3.08 8.86 -1.63
CA GLY A 164 -3.63 7.64 -1.06
C GLY A 164 -2.69 6.99 -0.02
N ALA A 165 -1.40 6.91 -0.34
CA ALA A 165 -0.37 6.30 0.50
C ALA A 165 -0.05 7.10 1.77
N PHE A 166 -0.25 8.42 1.80
CA PHE A 166 -0.06 9.24 3.00
C PHE A 166 -1.06 8.94 4.11
N GLY A 167 -2.25 8.47 3.76
CA GLY A 167 -3.31 8.15 4.71
C GLY A 167 -4.13 9.36 5.18
N PHE A 168 -5.36 9.07 5.56
CA PHE A 168 -6.36 10.12 5.87
C PHE A 168 -5.98 10.98 7.07
N THR A 169 -5.32 10.41 8.09
CA THR A 169 -4.87 11.17 9.28
C THR A 169 -3.86 12.25 8.91
N VAL A 170 -2.90 11.92 8.05
CA VAL A 170 -1.91 12.88 7.53
C VAL A 170 -2.58 13.90 6.64
N LEU A 171 -3.48 13.47 5.74
CA LEU A 171 -4.22 14.38 4.86
C LEU A 171 -5.06 15.38 5.65
N PHE A 172 -5.74 14.93 6.72
CA PHE A 172 -6.50 15.84 7.57
C PHE A 172 -5.61 16.82 8.34
N ASP A 173 -4.49 16.35 8.86
CA ASP A 173 -3.55 17.20 9.59
C ASP A 173 -2.91 18.26 8.69
N LEU A 174 -2.60 17.91 7.43
CA LEU A 174 -1.97 18.82 6.48
C LEU A 174 -2.98 19.75 5.76
N PHE A 175 -4.14 19.23 5.33
CA PHE A 175 -5.03 19.93 4.41
C PHE A 175 -6.33 20.46 5.03
N THR A 176 -6.58 20.28 6.33
CA THR A 176 -7.77 20.89 6.97
C THR A 176 -7.65 22.42 6.98
N PRO A 177 -8.58 23.16 6.36
CA PRO A 177 -8.44 24.61 6.18
C PRO A 177 -8.30 25.39 7.49
N SER A 178 -8.97 24.95 8.56
CA SER A 178 -8.86 25.57 9.89
C SER A 178 -7.45 25.41 10.48
N LEU A 179 -6.84 24.23 10.35
CA LEU A 179 -5.49 23.97 10.82
C LEU A 179 -4.44 24.69 9.99
N LEU A 180 -4.63 24.76 8.67
CA LEU A 180 -3.76 25.54 7.77
C LEU A 180 -3.78 27.02 8.14
N ARG A 181 -4.98 27.58 8.29
CA ARG A 181 -5.14 29.00 8.67
C ARG A 181 -4.52 29.29 10.04
N ASP A 182 -4.69 28.38 11.00
CA ASP A 182 -4.11 28.51 12.33
C ASP A 182 -2.57 28.45 12.29
N ARG A 183 -1.98 27.55 11.50
CA ARG A 183 -0.53 27.47 11.29
C ARG A 183 0.06 28.66 10.56
N LEU A 184 -0.68 29.22 9.59
CA LEU A 184 -0.27 30.46 8.91
C LEU A 184 -0.24 31.65 9.88
N LYS A 185 -1.20 31.71 10.83
CA LYS A 185 -1.23 32.76 11.87
C LYS A 185 -0.21 32.50 12.99
N HIS A 186 0.10 31.23 13.26
CA HIS A 186 0.96 30.79 14.36
C HIS A 186 2.02 29.81 13.82
N PRO A 187 3.12 30.31 13.22
CA PRO A 187 4.15 29.46 12.57
C PRO A 187 4.83 28.46 13.49
N TRP A 188 4.76 28.64 14.81
CA TRP A 188 5.30 27.70 15.81
C TRP A 188 4.43 26.45 16.01
N LYS A 189 3.17 26.45 15.55
CA LYS A 189 2.31 25.28 15.60
C LYS A 189 2.69 24.30 14.50
N ARG A 190 3.36 23.22 14.90
CA ARG A 190 3.81 22.17 13.98
C ARG A 190 2.71 21.11 13.76
N PRO A 191 2.72 20.38 12.63
CA PRO A 191 1.93 19.15 12.46
C PRO A 191 2.19 18.14 13.57
N HIS A 192 1.28 17.18 13.74
CA HIS A 192 1.49 16.09 14.69
C HIS A 192 2.82 15.36 14.39
N MET A 193 3.47 14.87 15.44
CA MET A 193 4.76 14.18 15.32
C MET A 193 4.66 12.96 14.38
N SER A 194 3.58 12.19 14.48
CA SER A 194 3.30 11.06 13.59
C SER A 194 3.23 11.48 12.12
N THR A 195 2.60 12.61 11.82
CA THR A 195 2.52 13.20 10.48
C THR A 195 3.90 13.56 9.95
N ILE A 196 4.72 14.26 10.76
CA ILE A 196 6.07 14.66 10.35
C ILE A 196 6.94 13.44 10.09
N LEU A 197 6.90 12.44 10.99
CA LEU A 197 7.66 11.21 10.86
C LEU A 197 7.26 10.46 9.59
N ALA A 198 5.95 10.25 9.39
CA ALA A 198 5.42 9.55 8.25
C ALA A 198 5.80 10.21 6.91
N VAL A 199 5.58 11.51 6.78
CA VAL A 199 5.90 12.25 5.54
C VAL A 199 7.40 12.24 5.26
N ARG A 200 8.23 12.53 6.26
CA ARG A 200 9.70 12.52 6.09
C ARG A 200 10.23 11.16 5.67
N THR A 201 9.83 10.09 6.37
CA THR A 201 10.26 8.74 6.03
C THR A 201 9.79 8.34 4.65
N HIS A 202 8.54 8.69 4.28
CA HIS A 202 7.99 8.40 2.97
C HIS A 202 8.79 9.08 1.84
N LEU A 203 9.10 10.36 1.99
CA LEU A 203 9.88 11.11 1.01
C LEU A 203 11.34 10.64 0.92
N ILE A 204 11.96 10.27 2.05
CA ILE A 204 13.32 9.70 2.07
C ILE A 204 13.33 8.37 1.29
N LEU A 205 12.38 7.48 1.55
CA LEU A 205 12.30 6.19 0.85
C LEU A 205 12.07 6.38 -0.65
N ILE A 206 11.20 7.30 -1.07
CA ILE A 206 11.02 7.62 -2.50
C ILE A 206 12.33 8.15 -3.09
N GLY A 207 12.97 9.11 -2.45
CA GLY A 207 14.23 9.69 -2.95
C GLY A 207 15.33 8.64 -3.10
N VAL A 208 15.51 7.76 -2.10
CA VAL A 208 16.46 6.65 -2.18
C VAL A 208 16.12 5.71 -3.34
N THR A 209 14.84 5.35 -3.48
CA THR A 209 14.40 4.46 -4.57
C THR A 209 14.64 5.08 -5.93
N VAL A 210 14.33 6.37 -6.13
CA VAL A 210 14.57 7.08 -7.38
C VAL A 210 16.07 7.05 -7.76
N ILE A 211 16.93 7.38 -6.80
CA ILE A 211 18.39 7.40 -7.04
C ILE A 211 18.90 6.01 -7.43
N LEU A 212 18.52 4.98 -6.64
CA LEU A 212 18.98 3.62 -6.90
C LEU A 212 18.40 3.06 -8.21
N TYR A 213 17.14 3.38 -8.53
CA TYR A 213 16.52 3.00 -9.80
C TYR A 213 17.22 3.64 -11.00
N LEU A 214 17.51 4.94 -10.94
CA LEU A 214 18.24 5.65 -11.99
C LEU A 214 19.63 5.06 -12.22
N ILE A 215 20.36 4.72 -11.16
CA ILE A 215 21.68 4.10 -11.27
C ILE A 215 21.59 2.70 -11.91
N ALA A 216 20.63 1.89 -11.49
CA ALA A 216 20.52 0.50 -11.93
C ALA A 216 19.98 0.38 -13.38
N GLU A 217 19.05 1.26 -13.77
CA GLU A 217 18.32 1.15 -15.04
C GLU A 217 18.79 2.12 -16.12
N TRP A 218 19.82 2.93 -15.86
CA TRP A 218 20.29 3.97 -16.77
C TRP A 218 20.60 3.47 -18.19
N ASN A 219 21.25 2.31 -18.28
CA ASN A 219 21.63 1.68 -19.56
C ASN A 219 20.66 0.55 -19.98
N ASN A 220 19.58 0.31 -19.23
CA ASN A 220 18.61 -0.73 -19.49
C ASN A 220 17.27 -0.09 -19.93
N THR A 221 16.27 -0.09 -19.08
CA THR A 221 14.90 0.38 -19.41
C THR A 221 14.82 1.89 -19.66
N LEU A 222 15.77 2.67 -19.15
CA LEU A 222 15.84 4.12 -19.33
C LEU A 222 16.74 4.56 -20.50
N GLY A 223 17.44 3.64 -21.16
CA GLY A 223 18.49 3.97 -22.15
C GLY A 223 18.01 4.78 -23.37
N ASN A 224 16.73 4.73 -23.69
CA ASN A 224 16.12 5.46 -24.80
C ASN A 224 15.37 6.74 -24.38
N GLN A 225 15.45 7.15 -23.11
CA GLN A 225 14.74 8.29 -22.55
C GLN A 225 15.69 9.45 -22.25
N ASN A 226 15.19 10.68 -22.39
CA ASN A 226 15.90 11.86 -21.93
C ASN A 226 15.99 11.89 -20.39
N PHE A 227 16.92 12.65 -19.82
CA PHE A 227 17.10 12.76 -18.35
C PHE A 227 15.81 13.11 -17.60
N VAL A 228 15.00 14.03 -18.14
CA VAL A 228 13.71 14.43 -17.54
C VAL A 228 12.71 13.27 -17.58
N GLU A 229 12.59 12.60 -18.72
CA GLU A 229 11.73 11.43 -18.91
C GLU A 229 12.12 10.29 -17.97
N SER A 230 13.42 9.98 -17.92
CA SER A 230 13.99 8.97 -17.01
C SER A 230 13.69 9.29 -15.55
N THR A 231 13.79 10.56 -15.16
CA THR A 231 13.50 10.99 -13.78
C THR A 231 12.00 10.83 -13.44
N ILE A 232 11.11 11.17 -14.38
CA ILE A 232 9.66 11.00 -14.21
C ILE A 232 9.31 9.51 -14.11
N THR A 233 9.87 8.67 -14.98
CA THR A 233 9.69 7.21 -14.95
C THR A 233 10.19 6.62 -13.63
N ALA A 234 11.40 6.96 -13.20
CA ALA A 234 11.97 6.51 -11.92
C ALA A 234 11.14 6.97 -10.72
N MET A 235 10.63 8.20 -10.74
CA MET A 235 9.77 8.74 -9.69
C MET A 235 8.43 8.01 -9.65
N PHE A 236 7.82 7.74 -10.81
CA PHE A 236 6.60 6.96 -10.90
C PHE A 236 6.79 5.56 -10.33
N GLN A 237 7.84 4.85 -10.75
CA GLN A 237 8.14 3.50 -10.24
C GLN A 237 8.43 3.51 -8.74
N ALA A 238 9.18 4.48 -8.23
CA ALA A 238 9.49 4.62 -6.81
C ALA A 238 8.25 4.88 -5.94
N ILE A 239 7.25 5.58 -6.46
CA ILE A 239 5.98 5.83 -5.77
C ILE A 239 5.08 4.61 -5.86
N SER A 240 4.94 4.05 -7.07
CA SER A 240 3.99 2.97 -7.35
C SER A 240 4.41 1.64 -6.71
N VAL A 241 5.71 1.31 -6.64
CA VAL A 241 6.21 0.05 -6.06
C VAL A 241 5.82 -0.14 -4.59
N ARG A 242 5.48 0.93 -3.89
CA ARG A 242 5.16 0.85 -2.46
C ARG A 242 3.74 0.40 -2.16
N SER A 243 2.84 0.40 -3.13
CA SER A 243 1.48 -0.11 -2.92
C SER A 243 0.52 0.00 -4.11
N ALA A 244 0.89 0.60 -5.24
CA ALA A 244 -0.10 0.92 -6.27
C ALA A 244 -0.13 -0.05 -7.44
N GLY A 245 0.96 -0.79 -7.68
CA GLY A 245 1.02 -1.82 -8.72
C GLY A 245 0.92 -1.35 -10.17
N LEU A 246 0.80 -0.04 -10.41
CA LEU A 246 0.78 0.52 -11.75
C LEU A 246 2.22 0.68 -12.26
N ASN A 247 2.54 0.07 -13.39
CA ASN A 247 3.87 0.09 -13.99
C ASN A 247 3.87 0.84 -15.33
N THR A 248 4.92 1.61 -15.57
CA THR A 248 5.19 2.30 -16.84
C THR A 248 6.30 1.64 -17.66
N VAL A 249 6.89 0.57 -17.13
CA VAL A 249 7.91 -0.27 -17.76
C VAL A 249 7.56 -1.73 -17.54
N ASP A 250 8.04 -2.60 -18.43
CA ASP A 250 7.91 -4.03 -18.23
C ASP A 250 8.80 -4.49 -17.06
N ILE A 251 8.17 -5.07 -16.04
CA ILE A 251 8.86 -5.52 -14.81
C ILE A 251 9.83 -6.67 -15.12
N HIS A 252 9.48 -7.54 -16.07
CA HIS A 252 10.36 -8.66 -16.46
C HIS A 252 11.67 -8.19 -17.11
N SER A 253 11.67 -7.02 -17.76
CA SER A 253 12.86 -6.47 -18.41
C SER A 253 13.81 -5.73 -17.47
N LEU A 254 13.45 -5.60 -16.17
CA LEU A 254 14.28 -4.91 -15.19
C LEU A 254 15.51 -5.73 -14.81
N ALA A 255 16.59 -5.02 -14.48
CA ALA A 255 17.78 -5.65 -13.91
C ALA A 255 17.47 -6.36 -12.58
N VAL A 256 18.14 -7.48 -12.32
CA VAL A 256 17.94 -8.28 -11.09
C VAL A 256 18.12 -7.43 -9.83
N GLY A 257 19.09 -6.49 -9.84
CA GLY A 257 19.28 -5.56 -8.73
C GLY A 257 18.08 -4.63 -8.49
N THR A 258 17.41 -4.22 -9.56
CA THR A 258 16.19 -3.40 -9.49
C THR A 258 15.01 -4.21 -8.96
N ILE A 259 14.87 -5.47 -9.40
CA ILE A 259 13.84 -6.39 -8.88
C ILE A 259 14.04 -6.58 -7.37
N PHE A 260 15.28 -6.79 -6.92
CA PHE A 260 15.60 -6.91 -5.50
C PHE A 260 15.29 -5.63 -4.71
N LEU A 261 15.64 -4.46 -5.27
CA LEU A 261 15.26 -3.16 -4.68
C LEU A 261 13.73 -3.03 -4.54
N MET A 262 12.98 -3.41 -5.58
CA MET A 262 11.52 -3.37 -5.56
C MET A 262 10.93 -4.30 -4.49
N ILE A 263 11.47 -5.50 -4.32
CA ILE A 263 11.11 -6.44 -3.24
C ILE A 263 11.21 -5.76 -1.86
N ILE A 264 12.33 -5.08 -1.60
CA ILE A 264 12.53 -4.36 -0.33
C ILE A 264 11.51 -3.20 -0.20
N MET A 265 11.26 -2.46 -1.26
CA MET A 265 10.36 -1.31 -1.21
C MET A 265 8.88 -1.70 -1.13
N MET A 266 8.46 -2.81 -1.74
CA MET A 266 7.12 -3.39 -1.58
C MET A 266 6.85 -3.82 -0.13
N PHE A 267 7.87 -4.37 0.54
CA PHE A 267 7.77 -4.76 1.95
C PHE A 267 7.46 -3.55 2.87
N ILE A 268 7.97 -2.35 2.51
CA ILE A 268 7.73 -1.09 3.23
C ILE A 268 6.62 -0.31 2.52
N GLY A 269 5.39 -0.57 2.87
CA GLY A 269 4.21 0.04 2.25
C GLY A 269 3.96 1.51 2.62
N GLY A 270 2.70 1.90 2.60
CA GLY A 270 2.29 3.27 2.94
C GLY A 270 2.17 3.54 4.42
N ASN A 271 1.58 4.70 4.76
CA ASN A 271 1.43 5.13 6.14
C ASN A 271 0.24 4.46 6.83
N THR A 272 0.17 4.61 8.16
CA THR A 272 -0.99 4.16 8.95
C THR A 272 -2.25 4.90 8.50
N PHE A 273 -3.40 4.19 8.44
CA PHE A 273 -4.67 4.71 7.91
C PHE A 273 -4.62 5.17 6.45
N SER A 274 -3.70 4.62 5.66
CA SER A 274 -3.64 4.82 4.21
C SER A 274 -4.40 3.72 3.46
N THR A 275 -4.61 3.94 2.17
CA THR A 275 -5.14 2.91 1.25
C THR A 275 -4.10 1.83 0.94
N ALA A 276 -2.83 2.08 1.24
CA ALA A 276 -1.70 1.20 0.99
C ALA A 276 -1.57 0.05 2.00
N GLY A 277 -1.06 -1.11 1.55
CA GLY A 277 -0.72 -2.26 2.41
C GLY A 277 0.72 -2.26 2.93
N GLY A 278 1.29 -3.42 3.16
CA GLY A 278 2.65 -3.59 3.65
C GLY A 278 2.89 -3.15 5.10
N ILE A 279 4.15 -3.26 5.56
CA ILE A 279 4.56 -2.69 6.85
C ILE A 279 4.45 -1.18 6.78
N LYS A 280 3.77 -0.58 7.75
CA LYS A 280 3.51 0.85 7.74
C LYS A 280 4.82 1.65 7.87
N THR A 281 4.90 2.76 7.13
CA THR A 281 6.07 3.65 7.10
C THR A 281 6.49 4.10 8.51
N SER A 282 5.50 4.40 9.38
CA SER A 282 5.77 4.78 10.78
C SER A 282 6.37 3.63 11.59
N THR A 283 5.90 2.39 11.40
CA THR A 283 6.43 1.18 12.03
C THR A 283 7.89 0.96 11.62
N PHE A 284 8.18 1.02 10.32
CA PHE A 284 9.54 0.90 9.79
C PHE A 284 10.45 2.00 10.35
N ALA A 285 9.98 3.25 10.36
CA ALA A 285 10.75 4.37 10.91
C ALA A 285 11.10 4.16 12.40
N LEU A 286 10.14 3.68 13.21
CA LEU A 286 10.39 3.39 14.63
C LEU A 286 11.44 2.29 14.82
N ILE A 287 11.40 1.24 14.02
CA ILE A 287 12.40 0.17 14.06
C ILE A 287 13.79 0.71 13.73
N CYS A 288 13.92 1.50 12.66
CA CYS A 288 15.19 2.12 12.27
C CYS A 288 15.73 3.06 13.37
N ILE A 289 14.86 3.90 13.96
CA ILE A 289 15.26 4.82 15.02
C ILE A 289 15.63 4.08 16.31
N ASN A 290 14.89 3.01 16.66
CA ASN A 290 15.22 2.15 17.80
C ASN A 290 16.61 1.52 17.62
N THR A 291 16.84 0.89 16.47
CA THR A 291 18.14 0.29 16.14
C THR A 291 19.26 1.33 16.23
N TYR A 292 19.06 2.53 15.68
CA TYR A 292 20.02 3.62 15.78
C TYR A 292 20.25 4.08 17.23
N SER A 293 19.20 4.14 18.06
CA SER A 293 19.29 4.51 19.48
C SER A 293 20.09 3.48 20.27
N ILE A 294 19.88 2.19 20.02
CA ILE A 294 20.63 1.09 20.63
C ILE A 294 22.13 1.18 20.26
N ILE A 295 22.43 1.35 18.97
CA ILE A 295 23.82 1.51 18.48
C ILE A 295 24.52 2.71 19.14
N ARG A 296 23.76 3.77 19.44
CA ARG A 296 24.25 4.97 20.13
C ARG A 296 24.30 4.83 21.66
N GLY A 297 23.91 3.68 22.23
CA GLY A 297 23.88 3.45 23.69
C GLY A 297 22.82 4.28 24.43
N LYS A 298 21.79 4.77 23.73
CA LYS A 298 20.67 5.51 24.35
C LYS A 298 19.71 4.55 25.04
N LYS A 299 19.27 4.88 26.26
CA LYS A 299 18.26 4.11 26.98
C LYS A 299 16.85 4.27 26.40
N ASN A 300 16.55 5.43 25.82
CA ASN A 300 15.22 5.76 25.31
C ASN A 300 15.27 6.06 23.81
N VAL A 301 14.18 5.72 23.13
CA VAL A 301 13.98 6.08 21.73
C VAL A 301 13.42 7.50 21.66
N GLU A 302 14.16 8.42 21.05
CA GLU A 302 13.82 9.83 20.99
C GLU A 302 13.62 10.28 19.54
N VAL A 303 12.51 10.94 19.27
CA VAL A 303 12.15 11.49 17.95
C VAL A 303 11.67 12.92 18.10
N LEU A 304 12.27 13.86 17.37
CA LEU A 304 11.87 15.27 17.34
C LEU A 304 11.72 15.90 18.75
N GLY A 305 12.59 15.52 19.69
CA GLY A 305 12.58 16.03 21.07
C GLY A 305 11.49 15.42 21.97
N ARG A 306 10.95 14.27 21.60
CA ARG A 306 9.99 13.50 22.42
C ARG A 306 10.44 12.05 22.55
N THR A 307 10.19 11.47 23.71
CA THR A 307 10.45 10.05 23.98
C THR A 307 9.28 9.21 23.53
N ILE A 308 9.57 8.11 22.85
CA ILE A 308 8.58 7.13 22.39
C ILE A 308 8.40 6.05 23.48
N PRO A 309 7.16 5.67 23.82
CA PRO A 309 6.90 4.57 24.74
C PRO A 309 7.51 3.26 24.26
N THR A 310 8.08 2.48 25.18
CA THR A 310 8.68 1.17 24.87
C THR A 310 7.66 0.20 24.25
N ASP A 311 6.40 0.27 24.68
CA ASP A 311 5.31 -0.55 24.14
C ASP A 311 5.11 -0.35 22.63
N ASP A 312 5.23 0.88 22.14
CA ASP A 312 5.09 1.18 20.70
C ASP A 312 6.26 0.60 19.90
N VAL A 313 7.46 0.59 20.48
CA VAL A 313 8.66 -0.02 19.88
C VAL A 313 8.50 -1.54 19.83
N LEU A 314 8.04 -2.17 20.91
CA LEU A 314 7.79 -3.62 20.98
C LEU A 314 6.69 -4.02 19.98
N LYS A 315 5.58 -3.28 19.91
CA LYS A 315 4.52 -3.50 18.89
C LYS A 315 5.10 -3.43 17.47
N SER A 316 5.96 -2.46 17.20
CA SER A 316 6.59 -2.30 15.87
C SER A 316 7.48 -3.49 15.51
N THR A 317 8.27 -3.98 16.45
CA THR A 317 9.12 -5.17 16.25
C THR A 317 8.26 -6.43 16.05
N THR A 318 7.20 -6.60 16.84
CA THR A 318 6.25 -7.71 16.69
C THR A 318 5.62 -7.72 15.29
N VAL A 319 5.22 -6.55 14.77
CA VAL A 319 4.69 -6.44 13.40
C VAL A 319 5.73 -6.89 12.37
N LEU A 320 6.99 -6.47 12.50
CA LEU A 320 8.05 -6.86 11.57
C LEU A 320 8.24 -8.38 11.54
N VAL A 321 8.34 -9.02 12.72
CA VAL A 321 8.58 -10.46 12.85
C VAL A 321 7.39 -11.27 12.31
N THR A 322 6.17 -10.88 12.66
CA THR A 322 4.96 -11.60 12.24
C THR A 322 4.66 -11.41 10.75
N PHE A 323 4.84 -10.20 10.21
CA PHE A 323 4.66 -9.92 8.80
C PHE A 323 5.72 -10.66 7.96
N GLY A 324 7.00 -10.54 8.33
CA GLY A 324 8.09 -11.20 7.64
C GLY A 324 8.00 -12.72 7.73
N GLY A 325 7.67 -13.26 8.92
CA GLY A 325 7.49 -14.69 9.13
C GLY A 325 6.33 -15.26 8.32
N GLY A 326 5.17 -14.58 8.31
CA GLY A 326 4.01 -14.99 7.50
C GLY A 326 4.34 -15.03 6.00
N MET A 327 4.99 -13.99 5.51
CA MET A 327 5.44 -13.89 4.12
C MET A 327 6.41 -15.03 3.75
N LEU A 328 7.40 -15.33 4.59
CA LEU A 328 8.34 -16.43 4.34
C LEU A 328 7.64 -17.79 4.32
N ILE A 329 6.66 -18.02 5.19
CA ILE A 329 5.87 -19.27 5.21
C ILE A 329 5.08 -19.39 3.90
N CYS A 330 4.40 -18.35 3.46
CA CYS A 330 3.63 -18.38 2.21
C CYS A 330 4.56 -18.55 0.99
N THR A 331 5.73 -17.88 0.95
CA THR A 331 6.73 -18.08 -0.09
C THR A 331 7.19 -19.56 -0.13
N TYR A 332 7.45 -20.17 1.02
CA TYR A 332 7.83 -21.59 1.09
C TYR A 332 6.71 -22.49 0.54
N LEU A 333 5.45 -22.24 0.90
CA LEU A 333 4.31 -22.99 0.36
C LEU A 333 4.19 -22.84 -1.16
N LEU A 334 4.44 -21.63 -1.70
CA LEU A 334 4.47 -21.42 -3.16
C LEU A 334 5.58 -22.22 -3.84
N THR A 335 6.76 -22.34 -3.25
CA THR A 335 7.82 -23.17 -3.86
C THR A 335 7.46 -24.65 -3.94
N LEU A 336 6.63 -25.15 -3.04
CA LEU A 336 6.14 -26.52 -3.05
C LEU A 336 5.04 -26.76 -4.10
N THR A 337 4.18 -25.76 -4.32
CA THR A 337 3.05 -25.89 -5.25
C THR A 337 3.43 -25.56 -6.69
N GLU A 338 4.34 -24.60 -6.90
CA GLU A 338 4.68 -24.03 -8.22
C GLU A 338 6.00 -24.58 -8.79
N THR A 339 6.30 -25.86 -8.54
CA THR A 339 7.51 -26.53 -9.07
C THR A 339 7.61 -26.48 -10.59
N HIS A 340 6.46 -26.45 -11.29
CA HIS A 340 6.43 -26.36 -12.75
C HIS A 340 6.93 -24.99 -13.26
N ILE A 341 6.68 -23.88 -12.53
CA ILE A 341 7.21 -22.56 -12.88
C ILE A 341 8.72 -22.53 -12.64
N LEU A 342 9.19 -23.10 -11.54
CA LEU A 342 10.62 -23.20 -11.23
C LEU A 342 11.41 -24.08 -12.22
N ALA A 343 10.73 -24.99 -12.92
CA ALA A 343 11.33 -25.82 -13.98
C ALA A 343 11.48 -25.08 -15.32
N MET A 344 10.88 -23.90 -15.49
CA MET A 344 11.03 -23.07 -16.69
C MET A 344 12.41 -22.42 -16.70
N SER A 345 13.07 -22.38 -17.86
CA SER A 345 14.44 -21.86 -17.99
C SER A 345 14.56 -20.33 -17.81
N ASP A 346 13.47 -19.60 -18.01
CA ASP A 346 13.38 -18.15 -17.95
C ASP A 346 12.79 -17.63 -16.63
N ARG A 347 12.45 -18.54 -15.69
CA ARG A 347 11.85 -18.20 -14.39
C ARG A 347 12.70 -18.68 -13.23
N SER A 348 12.64 -17.94 -12.13
CA SER A 348 13.50 -18.21 -10.97
C SER A 348 12.73 -18.12 -9.65
N PHE A 349 13.35 -18.52 -8.57
CA PHE A 349 12.83 -18.33 -7.21
C PHE A 349 12.52 -16.86 -6.91
N ILE A 350 13.29 -15.92 -7.52
CA ILE A 350 13.07 -14.48 -7.32
C ILE A 350 11.70 -14.05 -7.85
N ASP A 351 11.21 -14.66 -8.93
CA ASP A 351 9.88 -14.36 -9.48
C ASP A 351 8.78 -14.78 -8.51
N LEU A 352 8.86 -15.98 -7.92
CA LEU A 352 7.90 -16.43 -6.89
C LEU A 352 7.96 -15.57 -5.64
N LEU A 353 9.16 -15.21 -5.20
CA LEU A 353 9.35 -14.32 -4.04
C LEU A 353 8.75 -12.93 -4.32
N PHE A 354 8.94 -12.41 -5.54
CA PHE A 354 8.41 -11.13 -5.97
C PHE A 354 6.87 -11.11 -5.94
N GLU A 355 6.23 -12.14 -6.52
CA GLU A 355 4.77 -12.27 -6.52
C GLU A 355 4.20 -12.40 -5.12
N GLU A 356 4.82 -13.21 -4.26
CA GLU A 356 4.35 -13.38 -2.89
C GLU A 356 4.47 -12.07 -2.09
N ILE A 357 5.62 -11.40 -2.19
CA ILE A 357 5.81 -10.11 -1.51
C ILE A 357 4.82 -9.07 -2.05
N SER A 358 4.58 -9.06 -3.35
CA SER A 358 3.60 -8.19 -3.98
C SER A 358 2.18 -8.48 -3.47
N ALA A 359 1.80 -9.75 -3.35
CA ALA A 359 0.52 -10.17 -2.81
C ALA A 359 0.39 -9.82 -1.31
N PHE A 360 1.37 -10.20 -0.50
CA PHE A 360 1.34 -10.01 0.95
C PHE A 360 1.41 -8.53 1.35
N SER A 361 2.15 -7.73 0.58
CA SER A 361 2.22 -6.28 0.77
C SER A 361 1.07 -5.53 0.10
N THR A 362 0.17 -6.24 -0.59
CA THR A 362 -0.91 -5.68 -1.41
C THR A 362 -0.41 -4.57 -2.34
N CYS A 363 0.69 -4.85 -3.07
CA CYS A 363 1.33 -3.91 -3.97
C CYS A 363 0.78 -3.99 -5.40
N GLY A 364 0.72 -5.22 -5.97
CA GLY A 364 0.15 -5.47 -7.30
C GLY A 364 1.14 -5.53 -8.45
N TYR A 365 2.43 -5.33 -8.23
CA TYR A 365 3.44 -5.61 -9.25
C TYR A 365 3.56 -7.10 -9.51
N SER A 366 3.73 -7.47 -10.77
CA SER A 366 3.93 -8.86 -11.21
C SER A 366 5.08 -8.96 -12.21
N THR A 367 5.83 -10.05 -12.12
CA THR A 367 6.80 -10.45 -13.16
C THR A 367 6.12 -11.20 -14.32
N GLY A 368 4.78 -11.28 -14.29
CA GLY A 368 3.97 -11.94 -15.32
C GLY A 368 3.69 -13.41 -15.05
N ILE A 369 4.07 -13.96 -13.88
CA ILE A 369 3.82 -15.36 -13.56
C ILE A 369 2.46 -15.63 -12.90
N THR A 370 1.75 -14.61 -12.42
CA THR A 370 0.45 -14.76 -11.73
C THR A 370 -0.56 -15.58 -12.53
N GLY A 371 -0.65 -15.33 -13.86
CA GLY A 371 -1.56 -16.06 -14.76
C GLY A 371 -1.17 -17.52 -14.99
N MET A 372 0.12 -17.84 -14.82
CA MET A 372 0.66 -19.19 -15.02
C MET A 372 0.54 -20.07 -13.79
N MET A 373 0.22 -19.50 -12.62
CA MET A 373 0.14 -20.22 -11.36
C MET A 373 -0.99 -21.24 -11.35
N SER A 374 -0.76 -22.33 -10.64
CA SER A 374 -1.76 -23.34 -10.35
C SER A 374 -2.91 -22.77 -9.50
N ASP A 375 -4.03 -23.46 -9.45
CA ASP A 375 -5.14 -23.09 -8.58
C ASP A 375 -4.75 -23.07 -7.10
N SER A 376 -3.83 -23.94 -6.70
CA SER A 376 -3.25 -23.99 -5.35
C SER A 376 -2.41 -22.74 -5.06
N GLY A 377 -1.54 -22.34 -5.99
CA GLY A 377 -0.73 -21.12 -5.87
C GLY A 377 -1.58 -19.86 -5.84
N LYS A 378 -2.58 -19.76 -6.72
CA LYS A 378 -3.57 -18.68 -6.66
C LYS A 378 -4.28 -18.64 -5.32
N GLY A 379 -4.60 -19.81 -4.72
CA GLY A 379 -5.18 -19.90 -3.37
C GLY A 379 -4.28 -19.34 -2.28
N ILE A 380 -2.97 -19.63 -2.35
CA ILE A 380 -1.97 -19.09 -1.42
C ILE A 380 -1.88 -17.56 -1.57
N LEU A 381 -1.79 -17.03 -2.81
CA LEU A 381 -1.77 -15.60 -3.04
C LEU A 381 -3.05 -14.89 -2.56
N ILE A 382 -4.23 -15.51 -2.73
CA ILE A 382 -5.50 -15.00 -2.18
C ILE A 382 -5.41 -14.86 -0.66
N PHE A 383 -4.90 -15.89 0.02
CA PHE A 383 -4.69 -15.85 1.47
C PHE A 383 -3.70 -14.75 1.86
N SER A 384 -2.58 -14.64 1.14
CA SER A 384 -1.55 -13.62 1.37
C SER A 384 -2.10 -12.21 1.22
N MET A 385 -2.86 -11.93 0.15
CA MET A 385 -3.52 -10.63 -0.05
C MET A 385 -4.48 -10.28 1.09
N PHE A 386 -5.26 -11.25 1.55
CA PHE A 386 -6.21 -11.06 2.64
C PHE A 386 -5.51 -10.77 3.97
N VAL A 387 -4.48 -11.57 4.33
CA VAL A 387 -3.68 -11.39 5.55
C VAL A 387 -2.94 -10.05 5.52
N GLY A 388 -2.32 -9.72 4.40
CA GLY A 388 -1.61 -8.46 4.21
C GLY A 388 -2.51 -7.24 4.35
N ARG A 389 -3.75 -7.33 3.84
CA ARG A 389 -4.73 -6.25 3.92
C ARG A 389 -5.30 -6.04 5.32
N LEU A 390 -5.62 -7.11 6.05
CA LEU A 390 -6.09 -7.03 7.42
C LEU A 390 -5.09 -6.35 8.35
N GLY A 391 -3.81 -6.46 8.02
CA GLY A 391 -2.71 -6.01 8.87
C GLY A 391 -2.42 -7.00 10.00
N THR A 392 -1.15 -7.26 10.21
CA THR A 392 -0.67 -8.29 11.14
C THR A 392 -1.12 -8.04 12.60
N LEU A 393 -1.21 -6.79 13.03
CA LEU A 393 -1.70 -6.48 14.39
C LEU A 393 -3.14 -6.93 14.58
N SER A 394 -4.02 -6.70 13.61
CA SER A 394 -5.43 -7.13 13.72
C SER A 394 -5.54 -8.65 13.85
N ILE A 395 -4.71 -9.39 13.10
CA ILE A 395 -4.65 -10.86 13.16
C ILE A 395 -4.13 -11.32 14.53
N ILE A 396 -3.06 -10.69 15.02
CA ILE A 396 -2.51 -11.00 16.34
C ILE A 396 -3.58 -10.79 17.42
N PHE A 397 -4.33 -9.69 17.39
CA PHE A 397 -5.39 -9.43 18.36
C PHE A 397 -6.53 -10.45 18.32
N VAL A 398 -6.86 -11.00 17.15
CA VAL A 398 -7.87 -12.06 17.03
C VAL A 398 -7.41 -13.35 17.70
N PHE A 399 -6.14 -13.70 17.60
CA PHE A 399 -5.57 -14.93 18.15
C PHE A 399 -4.99 -14.75 19.58
N ALA A 400 -4.63 -13.54 19.98
CA ALA A 400 -4.09 -13.28 21.30
C ALA A 400 -5.19 -13.38 22.36
N ARG A 401 -5.13 -14.43 23.18
CA ARG A 401 -5.93 -14.50 24.41
C ARG A 401 -5.36 -13.49 25.40
N LYS A 402 -6.16 -12.50 25.80
CA LYS A 402 -5.79 -11.56 26.86
C LYS A 402 -5.63 -12.37 28.17
N ILE A 403 -4.40 -12.50 28.65
CA ILE A 403 -4.15 -13.03 30.00
C ILE A 403 -4.59 -11.93 30.97
N LEU A 404 -5.75 -12.13 31.59
CA LEU A 404 -6.46 -11.09 32.36
C LEU A 404 -5.87 -10.79 33.73
N THR A 405 -4.88 -11.58 34.21
CA THR A 405 -4.27 -11.36 35.53
C THR A 405 -2.80 -11.72 35.52
N THR A 406 -1.96 -10.73 35.77
CA THR A 406 -0.59 -10.93 36.23
C THR A 406 -0.43 -10.23 37.55
N ASN A 407 -0.98 -10.81 38.62
CA ASN A 407 -0.72 -10.36 39.98
C ASN A 407 0.65 -10.83 40.50
N TYR A 408 1.46 -11.45 39.64
CA TYR A 408 2.81 -11.90 39.96
C TYR A 408 3.75 -11.65 38.78
N SER A 409 5.01 -11.39 39.04
CA SER A 409 6.11 -11.38 38.07
C SER A 409 7.11 -12.47 38.47
N TYR A 410 7.66 -13.16 37.47
CA TYR A 410 8.78 -14.07 37.71
C TYR A 410 10.07 -13.26 37.97
N PRO A 411 11.08 -13.81 38.73
CA PRO A 411 12.39 -13.19 38.85
C PRO A 411 13.02 -12.95 37.48
N GLU A 412 13.68 -11.78 37.32
CA GLU A 412 14.39 -11.45 36.10
C GLU A 412 15.69 -12.25 35.99
N GLU A 413 15.95 -12.84 34.85
CA GLU A 413 17.18 -13.52 34.49
C GLU A 413 17.74 -12.97 33.18
N HIS A 414 19.04 -12.69 33.14
CA HIS A 414 19.69 -12.13 31.97
C HIS A 414 20.07 -13.24 30.97
N ILE A 415 19.58 -13.12 29.73
CA ILE A 415 20.00 -13.98 28.62
C ILE A 415 21.04 -13.24 27.80
N MET A 416 22.14 -13.88 27.45
CA MET A 416 23.12 -13.31 26.53
C MET A 416 22.50 -13.17 25.15
N VAL A 417 22.45 -11.96 24.66
CA VAL A 417 22.06 -11.64 23.29
C VAL A 417 23.34 -11.26 22.58
N GLY A 418 23.70 -12.04 21.52
CA GLY A 418 24.93 -11.92 20.75
C GLY A 418 25.04 -10.63 19.92
#